data_eedac1a289dd6a6779aed0298929fc59
#
_entry.id   eedac1a289dd6a6779aed0298929fc59
#
_cell.length_a   1.000
_cell.length_b   1.000
_cell.length_c   1.000
_cell.angle_alpha   90.00
_cell.angle_beta   90.00
_cell.angle_gamma   90.00
#
_symmetry.space_group_name_H-M   'P 1'
#
loop_
_entity.id
_entity.type
_entity.pdbx_description
1 polymer ?
#
loop_
_entity_poly.entity_id
_entity_poly.type
_entity_poly.pdbx_seq_one_letter_code
_entity_poly.pdbx_strand_id
1 'polypeptide(L)'
;GEALFEAKFTSQDGAGRPNSTQAAIPHRPRKPLTQAFSRTSGPDASACSSCHNDPVSGGAGDYVTNVFTASGFANAVFDTTDPEFSNERGTNHLFGAGLVELLAREMTAELQSHRHQALITARETQQPVTAALTAKGISFGTLTAFPDATVDPSTIEGVDFDLIIKPFTHKGVIRSLRNFTLNAMNHHSGMQAEERFGPRWTGTSDFDEDGFTAEMSQGEISALVAWQATLPPPGRRDDLNPAWTAAAA
;
A
#
# COMPACT_ATOMS: atom_id res chain seq x y z
N GLY A 1 -6.25 17.26 6.62
CA GLY A 1 -6.33 15.88 6.08
C GLY A 1 -7.68 15.62 5.42
N GLU A 2 -8.77 15.83 6.15
CA GLU A 2 -10.13 15.62 5.62
C GLU A 2 -10.40 16.46 4.38
N ALA A 3 -10.11 17.74 4.42
CA ALA A 3 -10.30 18.63 3.28
C ALA A 3 -9.51 18.18 2.03
N LEU A 4 -8.32 17.61 2.21
CA LEU A 4 -7.55 17.04 1.10
C LEU A 4 -8.12 15.69 0.62
N PHE A 5 -8.73 14.92 1.50
CA PHE A 5 -9.39 13.67 1.16
C PHE A 5 -10.63 13.88 0.32
N GLU A 6 -11.33 14.99 0.55
CA GLU A 6 -12.52 15.41 -0.17
C GLU A 6 -12.24 16.35 -1.36
N ALA A 7 -11.02 16.89 -1.43
CA ALA A 7 -10.63 17.78 -2.52
C ALA A 7 -10.70 17.08 -3.88
N LYS A 8 -11.27 17.78 -4.84
CA LYS A 8 -11.33 17.33 -6.23
C LYS A 8 -10.12 17.85 -6.98
N PHE A 9 -9.18 16.99 -7.20
CA PHE A 9 -7.99 17.29 -7.99
C PHE A 9 -8.33 17.35 -9.48
N THR A 10 -7.76 18.34 -10.15
CA THR A 10 -7.98 18.61 -11.58
C THR A 10 -6.65 18.65 -12.32
N SER A 11 -6.69 18.74 -13.64
CA SER A 11 -5.46 18.92 -14.43
C SER A 11 -4.72 20.22 -14.12
N GLN A 12 -5.35 21.17 -13.45
CA GLN A 12 -4.70 22.41 -12.99
C GLN A 12 -3.90 22.19 -11.68
N ASP A 13 -4.16 21.07 -11.01
CA ASP A 13 -3.45 20.65 -9.79
C ASP A 13 -2.34 19.62 -10.12
N GLY A 14 -2.19 19.24 -11.40
CA GLY A 14 -1.31 18.16 -11.85
C GLY A 14 -2.01 16.79 -11.93
N ALA A 15 -3.34 16.73 -11.72
CA ALA A 15 -4.04 15.47 -11.83
C ALA A 15 -4.07 14.98 -13.28
N GLY A 16 -3.45 13.87 -13.51
CA GLY A 16 -3.33 13.28 -14.83
C GLY A 16 -2.12 12.36 -14.90
N ARG A 17 -1.85 11.79 -16.04
CA ARG A 17 -0.64 11.01 -16.28
C ARG A 17 -0.35 10.91 -17.75
N PRO A 18 0.00 12.01 -18.42
CA PRO A 18 0.26 11.99 -19.86
C PRO A 18 1.41 11.04 -20.23
N ASN A 19 2.39 10.90 -19.35
CA ASN A 19 3.56 10.03 -19.55
C ASN A 19 3.80 9.09 -18.36
N SER A 20 2.80 8.81 -17.57
CA SER A 20 2.93 7.96 -16.40
C SER A 20 3.38 6.57 -16.79
N THR A 21 4.42 6.12 -16.13
CA THR A 21 4.94 4.76 -16.27
C THR A 21 4.44 3.85 -15.15
N GLN A 22 3.51 4.29 -14.31
CA GLN A 22 3.28 3.64 -13.00
C GLN A 22 4.59 3.32 -12.29
N ALA A 23 5.57 4.20 -12.40
CA ALA A 23 6.87 3.98 -11.83
C ALA A 23 6.75 3.91 -10.31
N ALA A 24 6.38 2.75 -9.86
CA ALA A 24 6.40 2.39 -8.46
C ALA A 24 7.81 2.50 -7.88
N ILE A 25 8.80 2.58 -8.76
CA ILE A 25 10.22 2.61 -8.39
C ILE A 25 10.86 3.84 -9.05
N PRO A 26 11.02 4.95 -8.32
CA PRO A 26 11.54 6.22 -8.87
C PRO A 26 12.96 6.12 -9.46
N HIS A 27 13.73 5.11 -9.10
CA HIS A 27 15.11 4.96 -9.56
C HIS A 27 15.28 4.25 -10.91
N ARG A 28 14.19 3.77 -11.50
CA ARG A 28 14.29 3.15 -12.82
C ARG A 28 14.23 4.20 -13.91
N PRO A 29 15.04 4.06 -14.96
CA PRO A 29 14.92 4.91 -16.14
C PRO A 29 13.49 4.86 -16.67
N ARG A 30 13.00 5.99 -17.16
CA ARG A 30 11.71 6.07 -17.84
C ARG A 30 11.69 5.07 -19.00
N LYS A 31 10.65 4.28 -19.04
CA LYS A 31 10.43 3.40 -20.18
C LYS A 31 9.83 4.20 -21.34
N PRO A 32 10.11 3.81 -22.59
CA PRO A 32 9.36 4.33 -23.71
C PRO A 32 7.85 4.15 -23.50
N LEU A 33 7.03 5.07 -24.00
CA LEU A 33 5.56 5.03 -23.84
C LEU A 33 4.96 3.69 -24.25
N THR A 34 5.52 3.04 -25.27
CA THR A 34 5.12 1.71 -25.73
C THR A 34 5.37 0.58 -24.73
N GLN A 35 6.16 0.85 -23.70
CA GLN A 35 6.51 -0.11 -22.63
C GLN A 35 6.06 0.38 -21.25
N ALA A 36 5.35 1.48 -21.20
CA ALA A 36 4.85 2.05 -19.95
C ALA A 36 3.51 1.44 -19.59
N PHE A 37 3.28 1.23 -18.31
CA PHE A 37 1.94 1.05 -17.79
C PHE A 37 1.26 2.40 -17.80
N SER A 38 0.18 2.54 -18.51
CA SER A 38 -0.69 3.69 -18.41
C SER A 38 -2.11 3.22 -18.16
N ARG A 39 -2.91 4.01 -17.48
CA ARG A 39 -4.34 3.77 -17.46
C ARG A 39 -4.92 4.24 -18.78
N THR A 40 -5.76 3.40 -19.37
CA THR A 40 -6.46 3.73 -20.61
C THR A 40 -7.51 4.81 -20.42
N SER A 41 -8.06 4.94 -19.22
CA SER A 41 -9.10 5.89 -18.87
C SER A 41 -8.60 7.16 -18.18
N GLY A 42 -7.28 7.34 -18.02
CA GLY A 42 -6.72 8.42 -17.20
C GLY A 42 -6.93 8.19 -15.70
N PRO A 43 -6.93 9.23 -14.86
CA PRO A 43 -7.29 9.12 -13.47
C PRO A 43 -8.72 8.59 -13.31
N ASP A 44 -8.94 7.63 -12.41
CA ASP A 44 -10.26 7.05 -12.18
C ASP A 44 -11.03 7.72 -11.03
N ALA A 45 -10.36 8.58 -10.28
CA ALA A 45 -10.98 9.38 -9.24
C ALA A 45 -10.37 10.77 -9.16
N SER A 46 -11.22 11.77 -8.97
CA SER A 46 -10.79 13.14 -8.69
C SER A 46 -10.59 13.40 -7.20
N ALA A 47 -11.23 12.64 -6.33
CA ALA A 47 -11.10 12.72 -4.87
C ALA A 47 -11.13 11.34 -4.24
N CYS A 48 -10.52 11.19 -3.07
CA CYS A 48 -10.59 9.92 -2.33
C CYS A 48 -12.04 9.61 -1.91
N SER A 49 -12.78 10.65 -1.48
CA SER A 49 -14.21 10.57 -1.13
C SER A 49 -15.12 10.24 -2.32
N SER A 50 -14.64 10.30 -3.56
CA SER A 50 -15.44 9.84 -4.71
C SER A 50 -15.76 8.35 -4.64
N CYS A 51 -14.88 7.56 -4.00
CA CYS A 51 -15.04 6.12 -3.83
C CYS A 51 -15.24 5.72 -2.36
N HIS A 52 -14.60 6.41 -1.42
CA HIS A 52 -14.66 6.12 0.01
C HIS A 52 -15.64 7.06 0.73
N ASN A 53 -16.94 6.83 0.59
CA ASN A 53 -17.97 7.78 1.01
C ASN A 53 -19.18 7.19 1.76
N ASP A 54 -19.29 5.87 1.88
CA ASP A 54 -20.43 5.24 2.53
C ASP A 54 -20.03 4.60 3.88
N PRO A 55 -20.66 4.99 4.99
CA PRO A 55 -21.74 5.99 5.15
C PRO A 55 -21.25 7.44 5.26
N VAL A 56 -19.95 7.66 5.34
CA VAL A 56 -19.28 8.98 5.43
C VAL A 56 -17.92 8.92 4.80
N SER A 57 -17.24 10.06 4.65
CA SER A 57 -15.85 10.14 4.15
C SER A 57 -14.93 9.16 4.90
N GLY A 58 -14.18 8.37 4.16
CA GLY A 58 -13.37 7.26 4.68
C GLY A 58 -14.13 5.94 4.79
N GLY A 59 -15.39 5.90 4.47
CA GLY A 59 -16.22 4.70 4.41
C GLY A 59 -15.91 3.80 3.22
N ALA A 60 -16.78 2.85 2.99
CA ALA A 60 -16.80 2.04 1.77
C ALA A 60 -17.44 2.80 0.61
N GLY A 61 -17.74 2.12 -0.48
CA GLY A 61 -18.50 2.65 -1.60
C GLY A 61 -18.85 1.57 -2.60
N ASP A 62 -19.90 1.82 -3.37
CA ASP A 62 -20.38 0.90 -4.40
C ASP A 62 -19.55 0.98 -5.69
N TYR A 63 -18.60 1.89 -5.74
CA TYR A 63 -17.80 2.12 -6.92
C TYR A 63 -16.72 1.04 -7.07
N VAL A 64 -16.74 0.36 -8.22
CA VAL A 64 -15.73 -0.61 -8.60
C VAL A 64 -14.73 0.07 -9.51
N THR A 65 -13.45 0.04 -9.14
CA THR A 65 -12.38 0.63 -9.94
C THR A 65 -11.45 -0.43 -10.50
N ASN A 66 -10.90 -0.18 -11.68
CA ASN A 66 -9.75 -0.93 -12.17
C ASN A 66 -8.49 -0.50 -11.43
N VAL A 67 -7.89 -1.41 -10.68
CA VAL A 67 -6.69 -1.11 -9.90
C VAL A 67 -5.50 -0.83 -10.80
N PHE A 68 -5.40 -1.50 -11.91
CA PHE A 68 -4.49 -1.13 -12.99
C PHE A 68 -4.92 -1.75 -14.31
N THR A 69 -4.47 -1.12 -15.38
CA THR A 69 -4.65 -1.61 -16.73
C THR A 69 -3.29 -1.58 -17.43
N ALA A 70 -2.91 -2.68 -18.08
CA ALA A 70 -1.71 -2.71 -18.89
C ALA A 70 -1.98 -2.13 -20.27
N SER A 71 -1.19 -1.16 -20.69
CA SER A 71 -1.20 -0.66 -22.05
C SER A 71 0.14 -0.92 -22.73
N GLY A 72 0.12 -1.17 -24.01
CA GLY A 72 1.33 -1.39 -24.80
C GLY A 72 2.00 -2.75 -24.63
N PHE A 73 1.37 -3.69 -23.92
CA PHE A 73 1.96 -5.02 -23.70
C PHE A 73 1.55 -6.06 -24.71
N ALA A 74 0.28 -6.15 -25.01
CA ALA A 74 -0.23 -7.23 -25.87
C ALA A 74 -1.00 -6.71 -27.08
N ASN A 75 -1.72 -5.62 -26.95
CA ASN A 75 -2.56 -5.10 -28.02
C ASN A 75 -2.83 -3.61 -27.81
N ALA A 76 -2.96 -2.86 -28.89
CA ALA A 76 -3.40 -1.46 -28.84
C ALA A 76 -4.90 -1.32 -28.51
N VAL A 77 -5.65 -2.40 -28.67
CA VAL A 77 -7.07 -2.47 -28.31
C VAL A 77 -7.23 -3.57 -27.29
N PHE A 78 -7.58 -3.21 -26.07
CA PHE A 78 -7.86 -4.17 -25.01
C PHE A 78 -9.14 -3.81 -24.27
N ASP A 79 -9.84 -4.83 -23.83
CA ASP A 79 -11.05 -4.69 -23.05
C ASP A 79 -10.68 -4.42 -21.58
N THR A 80 -11.11 -3.29 -21.04
CA THR A 80 -10.86 -2.92 -19.65
C THR A 80 -11.65 -3.76 -18.64
N THR A 81 -12.60 -4.54 -19.12
CA THR A 81 -13.37 -5.49 -18.31
C THR A 81 -12.79 -6.91 -18.34
N ASP A 82 -11.87 -7.18 -19.27
CA ASP A 82 -11.21 -8.47 -19.37
C ASP A 82 -10.22 -8.66 -18.21
N PRO A 83 -10.37 -9.70 -17.39
CA PRO A 83 -9.49 -9.96 -16.24
C PRO A 83 -8.03 -10.22 -16.61
N GLU A 84 -7.71 -10.47 -17.87
CA GLU A 84 -6.33 -10.53 -18.35
C GLU A 84 -5.65 -9.15 -18.32
N PHE A 85 -6.41 -8.06 -18.55
CA PHE A 85 -5.90 -6.71 -18.67
C PHE A 85 -6.30 -5.80 -17.52
N SER A 86 -7.30 -6.17 -16.76
CA SER A 86 -7.88 -5.35 -15.70
C SER A 86 -8.03 -6.12 -14.40
N ASN A 87 -8.06 -5.40 -13.29
CA ASN A 87 -8.23 -5.95 -11.96
C ASN A 87 -9.20 -5.09 -11.17
N GLU A 88 -10.47 -5.38 -11.31
CA GLU A 88 -11.53 -4.66 -10.63
C GLU A 88 -11.55 -4.95 -9.12
N ARG A 89 -11.73 -3.91 -8.33
CA ARG A 89 -11.83 -3.97 -6.87
C ARG A 89 -12.96 -3.09 -6.36
N GLY A 90 -13.79 -3.65 -5.51
CA GLY A 90 -14.76 -2.88 -4.74
C GLY A 90 -14.05 -2.03 -3.68
N THR A 91 -14.63 -0.88 -3.40
CA THR A 91 -14.09 0.07 -2.42
C THR A 91 -14.41 -0.39 -1.00
N ASN A 92 -13.39 -0.67 -0.20
CA ASN A 92 -13.52 -0.99 1.22
C ASN A 92 -13.32 0.26 2.08
N HIS A 93 -13.86 0.23 3.30
CA HIS A 93 -13.69 1.33 4.24
C HIS A 93 -12.25 1.45 4.76
N LEU A 94 -11.90 2.66 5.22
CA LEU A 94 -10.61 2.99 5.82
C LEU A 94 -10.69 3.07 7.35
N PHE A 95 -11.86 2.81 7.93
CA PHE A 95 -12.08 2.86 9.38
C PHE A 95 -11.17 1.89 10.10
N GLY A 96 -10.45 2.40 11.12
CA GLY A 96 -9.51 1.62 11.91
C GLY A 96 -8.16 1.35 11.22
N ALA A 97 -7.91 1.88 10.03
CA ALA A 97 -6.67 1.63 9.29
C ALA A 97 -5.40 2.01 10.07
N GLY A 98 -5.46 3.07 10.89
CA GLY A 98 -4.35 3.44 11.78
C GLY A 98 -4.05 2.37 12.83
N LEU A 99 -5.08 1.77 13.43
CA LEU A 99 -4.92 0.68 14.39
C LEU A 99 -4.38 -0.59 13.74
N VAL A 100 -4.80 -0.88 12.51
CA VAL A 100 -4.26 -1.99 11.71
C VAL A 100 -2.77 -1.79 11.43
N GLU A 101 -2.35 -0.57 11.09
CA GLU A 101 -0.91 -0.27 10.92
C GLU A 101 -0.14 -0.43 12.23
N LEU A 102 -0.67 0.06 13.35
CA LEU A 102 -0.03 -0.08 14.66
C LEU A 102 0.16 -1.55 15.03
N LEU A 103 -0.88 -2.37 14.88
CA LEU A 103 -0.80 -3.81 15.12
C LEU A 103 0.26 -4.48 14.22
N ALA A 104 0.28 -4.16 12.94
CA ALA A 104 1.27 -4.70 12.00
C ALA A 104 2.70 -4.29 12.39
N ARG A 105 2.91 -3.08 12.90
CA ARG A 105 4.22 -2.60 13.38
C ARG A 105 4.65 -3.34 14.65
N GLU A 106 3.74 -3.58 15.59
CA GLU A 106 4.03 -4.36 16.79
C GLU A 106 4.41 -5.81 16.42
N MET A 107 3.62 -6.46 15.57
CA MET A 107 3.92 -7.82 15.10
C MET A 107 5.27 -7.88 14.37
N THR A 108 5.57 -6.90 13.54
CA THR A 108 6.87 -6.77 12.87
C THR A 108 8.00 -6.68 13.90
N ALA A 109 7.84 -5.86 14.95
CA ALA A 109 8.85 -5.71 15.99
C ALA A 109 9.09 -7.02 16.77
N GLU A 110 8.04 -7.77 17.07
CA GLU A 110 8.14 -9.08 17.71
C GLU A 110 8.92 -10.07 16.83
N LEU A 111 8.57 -10.19 15.54
CA LEU A 111 9.26 -11.08 14.59
C LEU A 111 10.75 -10.70 14.42
N GLN A 112 11.04 -9.41 14.29
CA GLN A 112 12.40 -8.91 14.17
C GLN A 112 13.22 -9.17 15.47
N SER A 113 12.56 -9.11 16.63
CA SER A 113 13.19 -9.44 17.91
C SER A 113 13.60 -10.92 17.97
N HIS A 114 12.75 -11.84 17.54
CA HIS A 114 13.08 -13.27 17.47
C HIS A 114 14.30 -13.53 16.56
N ARG A 115 14.30 -12.92 15.38
CA ARG A 115 15.46 -13.00 14.47
C ARG A 115 16.74 -12.46 15.10
N HIS A 116 16.65 -11.30 15.72
CA HIS A 116 17.80 -10.65 16.35
C HIS A 116 18.36 -11.50 17.48
N GLN A 117 17.52 -12.04 18.33
CA GLN A 117 17.94 -12.91 19.43
C GLN A 117 18.58 -14.22 18.92
N ALA A 118 18.02 -14.83 17.88
CA ALA A 118 18.60 -16.01 17.28
C ALA A 118 20.02 -15.75 16.72
N LEU A 119 20.22 -14.60 16.06
CA LEU A 119 21.53 -14.19 15.54
C LEU A 119 22.55 -13.96 16.65
N ILE A 120 22.16 -13.32 17.75
CA ILE A 120 23.03 -13.14 18.93
C ILE A 120 23.43 -14.50 19.49
N THR A 121 22.46 -15.36 19.76
CA THR A 121 22.72 -16.69 20.37
C THR A 121 23.59 -17.55 19.45
N ALA A 122 23.33 -17.56 18.13
CA ALA A 122 24.15 -18.29 17.19
C ALA A 122 25.63 -17.83 17.20
N ARG A 123 25.85 -16.52 17.28
CA ARG A 123 27.17 -15.92 17.35
C ARG A 123 27.89 -16.26 18.67
N GLU A 124 27.17 -16.20 19.80
CA GLU A 124 27.76 -16.51 21.13
C GLU A 124 28.07 -17.97 21.29
N THR A 125 27.19 -18.85 20.84
CA THR A 125 27.36 -20.31 20.96
C THR A 125 28.22 -20.91 19.87
N GLN A 126 28.52 -20.20 18.80
CA GLN A 126 29.18 -20.68 17.59
C GLN A 126 28.47 -21.90 16.97
N GLN A 127 27.13 -21.98 17.14
CA GLN A 127 26.28 -23.03 16.59
C GLN A 127 25.08 -22.43 15.89
N PRO A 128 24.49 -23.09 14.89
CA PRO A 128 23.21 -22.69 14.32
C PRO A 128 22.12 -22.71 15.37
N VAL A 129 21.22 -21.70 15.30
CA VAL A 129 20.09 -21.56 16.22
C VAL A 129 18.79 -21.44 15.41
N THR A 130 17.88 -22.39 15.60
CA THR A 130 16.53 -22.32 15.04
C THR A 130 15.60 -21.66 16.04
N ALA A 131 14.93 -20.59 15.63
CA ALA A 131 13.97 -19.83 16.43
C ALA A 131 12.57 -19.94 15.85
N ALA A 132 11.57 -20.15 16.72
CA ALA A 132 10.17 -20.01 16.35
C ALA A 132 9.82 -18.53 16.14
N LEU A 133 9.10 -18.25 15.09
CA LEU A 133 8.58 -16.91 14.78
C LEU A 133 7.12 -16.83 15.22
N THR A 134 6.86 -16.05 16.24
CA THR A 134 5.51 -15.81 16.75
C THR A 134 5.26 -14.32 16.97
N ALA A 135 4.05 -13.87 16.66
CA ALA A 135 3.61 -12.51 16.99
C ALA A 135 2.12 -12.54 17.33
N LYS A 136 1.74 -11.92 18.45
CA LYS A 136 0.34 -11.90 18.93
C LYS A 136 -0.32 -13.28 19.01
N GLY A 137 0.45 -14.32 19.33
CA GLY A 137 -0.03 -15.69 19.41
C GLY A 137 -0.18 -16.41 18.06
N ILE A 138 0.18 -15.78 16.95
CA ILE A 138 0.15 -16.37 15.62
C ILE A 138 1.55 -16.87 15.28
N SER A 139 1.64 -18.09 14.74
CA SER A 139 2.89 -18.68 14.26
C SER A 139 3.19 -18.21 12.82
N PHE A 140 4.45 -17.89 12.57
CA PHE A 140 5.02 -17.58 11.26
C PHE A 140 6.13 -18.55 10.87
N GLY A 141 6.04 -19.80 11.36
CA GLY A 141 7.05 -20.83 11.12
C GLY A 141 8.31 -20.61 11.95
N THR A 142 9.45 -20.90 11.36
CA THR A 142 10.77 -20.79 12.02
C THR A 142 11.79 -20.13 11.09
N LEU A 143 12.91 -19.71 11.67
CA LEU A 143 14.12 -19.36 10.93
C LEU A 143 15.33 -19.99 11.60
N THR A 144 16.41 -20.24 10.85
CA THR A 144 17.67 -20.67 11.40
C THR A 144 18.75 -19.61 11.19
N ALA A 145 19.32 -19.11 12.29
CA ALA A 145 20.42 -18.16 12.27
C ALA A 145 21.75 -18.90 12.42
N PHE A 146 22.78 -18.45 11.71
CA PHE A 146 24.11 -19.03 11.72
C PHE A 146 25.14 -18.10 12.39
N PRO A 147 26.29 -18.65 12.88
CA PRO A 147 27.33 -17.85 13.53
C PRO A 147 27.95 -16.75 12.67
N ASP A 148 27.93 -16.91 11.36
CA ASP A 148 28.42 -15.95 10.36
C ASP A 148 27.41 -14.81 10.06
N ALA A 149 26.34 -14.73 10.83
CA ALA A 149 25.22 -13.77 10.69
C ALA A 149 24.35 -14.00 9.45
N THR A 150 24.46 -15.12 8.77
CA THR A 150 23.49 -15.51 7.75
C THR A 150 22.23 -16.11 8.39
N VAL A 151 21.14 -16.12 7.62
CA VAL A 151 19.84 -16.65 8.07
C VAL A 151 19.27 -17.54 6.97
N ASP A 152 18.80 -18.71 7.33
CA ASP A 152 17.96 -19.54 6.47
C ASP A 152 16.47 -19.21 6.74
N PRO A 153 15.78 -18.60 5.78
CA PRO A 153 14.37 -18.25 5.90
C PRO A 153 13.41 -19.28 5.29
N SER A 154 13.91 -20.45 4.89
CA SER A 154 13.14 -21.42 4.07
C SER A 154 11.91 -21.99 4.77
N THR A 155 11.84 -21.88 6.09
CA THR A 155 10.72 -22.35 6.91
C THR A 155 9.84 -21.23 7.48
N ILE A 156 9.99 -20.00 6.95
CA ILE A 156 9.11 -18.87 7.27
C ILE A 156 7.77 -19.08 6.56
N GLU A 157 6.67 -18.81 7.25
CA GLU A 157 5.31 -18.95 6.75
C GLU A 157 4.52 -17.66 6.94
N GLY A 158 3.67 -17.32 5.97
CA GLY A 158 2.70 -16.21 6.09
C GLY A 158 3.28 -14.79 6.10
N VAL A 159 4.60 -14.64 6.00
CA VAL A 159 5.30 -13.36 5.89
C VAL A 159 6.52 -13.51 4.99
N ASP A 160 6.94 -12.41 4.36
CA ASP A 160 8.16 -12.40 3.56
C ASP A 160 9.43 -12.58 4.45
N PHE A 161 10.54 -12.94 3.83
CA PHE A 161 11.83 -13.13 4.52
C PHE A 161 12.34 -11.89 5.26
N ASP A 162 11.81 -10.70 4.94
CA ASP A 162 12.11 -9.45 5.64
C ASP A 162 11.41 -9.34 7.00
N LEU A 163 10.48 -10.26 7.31
CA LEU A 163 9.68 -10.31 8.54
C LEU A 163 8.87 -9.03 8.79
N ILE A 164 8.47 -8.33 7.74
CA ILE A 164 7.66 -7.11 7.82
C ILE A 164 6.20 -7.45 7.51
N ILE A 165 5.33 -7.24 8.48
CA ILE A 165 3.88 -7.36 8.26
C ILE A 165 3.41 -6.20 7.37
N LYS A 166 2.74 -6.54 6.28
CA LYS A 166 2.27 -5.63 5.24
C LYS A 166 0.74 -5.70 5.16
N PRO A 167 0.00 -4.93 5.96
CA PRO A 167 -1.45 -5.13 6.12
C PRO A 167 -2.29 -4.54 5.00
N PHE A 168 -1.71 -3.70 4.14
CA PHE A 168 -2.46 -2.96 3.14
C PHE A 168 -2.34 -3.56 1.75
N THR A 169 -3.36 -3.29 0.93
CA THR A 169 -3.64 -3.86 -0.37
C THR A 169 -4.17 -5.30 -0.31
N HIS A 170 -4.82 -5.73 -1.40
CA HIS A 170 -5.41 -7.07 -1.50
C HIS A 170 -4.41 -8.22 -1.27
N LYS A 171 -3.16 -8.03 -1.66
CA LYS A 171 -2.10 -9.06 -1.52
C LYS A 171 -1.12 -8.78 -0.38
N GLY A 172 -1.39 -7.82 0.49
CA GLY A 172 -0.50 -7.50 1.60
C GLY A 172 0.89 -7.08 1.13
N VAL A 173 0.98 -6.06 0.29
CA VAL A 173 2.29 -5.62 -0.26
C VAL A 173 2.74 -4.25 0.26
N ILE A 174 1.86 -3.52 0.96
CA ILE A 174 2.14 -2.19 1.50
C ILE A 174 2.10 -2.21 3.02
N ARG A 175 3.17 -1.73 3.63
CA ARG A 175 3.38 -1.78 5.08
C ARG A 175 2.79 -0.61 5.87
N SER A 176 2.51 0.52 5.23
CA SER A 176 2.09 1.74 5.92
C SER A 176 1.04 2.52 5.15
N LEU A 177 0.19 3.24 5.87
CA LEU A 177 -0.77 4.18 5.28
C LEU A 177 -0.07 5.22 4.41
N ARG A 178 1.12 5.70 4.81
CA ARG A 178 1.86 6.67 4.00
C ARG A 178 2.22 6.12 2.63
N ASN A 179 2.77 4.92 2.57
CA ASN A 179 3.07 4.27 1.29
C ASN A 179 1.80 4.00 0.47
N PHE A 180 0.72 3.62 1.16
CA PHE A 180 -0.57 3.41 0.52
C PHE A 180 -1.12 4.71 -0.07
N THR A 181 -1.10 5.81 0.70
CA THR A 181 -1.59 7.13 0.27
C THR A 181 -0.79 7.65 -0.94
N LEU A 182 0.54 7.56 -0.89
CA LEU A 182 1.40 7.92 -2.04
C LEU A 182 1.05 7.12 -3.29
N ASN A 183 0.82 5.82 -3.11
CA ASN A 183 0.45 4.95 -4.22
C ASN A 183 -0.95 5.28 -4.75
N ALA A 184 -1.90 5.51 -3.85
CA ALA A 184 -3.29 5.83 -4.21
C ALA A 184 -3.38 7.18 -4.96
N MET A 185 -2.70 8.22 -4.49
CA MET A 185 -2.65 9.52 -5.16
C MET A 185 -2.11 9.41 -6.59
N ASN A 186 -1.02 8.70 -6.77
CA ASN A 186 -0.49 8.47 -8.12
C ASN A 186 -1.39 7.56 -8.94
N HIS A 187 -1.91 6.49 -8.34
CA HIS A 187 -2.64 5.46 -9.05
C HIS A 187 -4.03 5.91 -9.48
N HIS A 188 -4.79 6.53 -8.57
CA HIS A 188 -6.18 6.90 -8.81
C HIS A 188 -6.33 8.33 -9.36
N SER A 189 -5.56 9.28 -8.85
CA SER A 189 -5.67 10.68 -9.24
C SER A 189 -4.58 11.15 -10.20
N GLY A 190 -3.54 10.34 -10.40
CA GLY A 190 -2.39 10.72 -11.24
C GLY A 190 -1.54 11.83 -10.63
N MET A 191 -1.65 12.08 -9.32
CA MET A 191 -0.88 13.07 -8.59
C MET A 191 0.48 12.54 -8.19
N GLN A 192 1.52 13.32 -8.35
CA GLN A 192 2.90 12.93 -8.07
C GLN A 192 3.44 13.61 -6.82
N ALA A 193 3.41 12.89 -5.72
CA ALA A 193 3.92 13.39 -4.46
C ALA A 193 5.45 13.60 -4.53
N GLU A 194 5.89 14.78 -4.09
CA GLU A 194 7.28 15.20 -4.10
C GLU A 194 8.21 14.21 -3.40
N GLU A 195 7.78 13.62 -2.30
CA GLU A 195 8.61 12.69 -1.53
C GLU A 195 8.92 11.38 -2.27
N ARG A 196 8.19 11.07 -3.35
CA ARG A 196 8.38 9.86 -4.15
C ARG A 196 8.86 10.16 -5.56
N PHE A 197 8.38 11.25 -6.15
CA PHE A 197 8.63 11.61 -7.54
C PHE A 197 9.47 12.89 -7.70
N GLY A 198 9.80 13.57 -6.61
CA GLY A 198 10.58 14.81 -6.64
C GLY A 198 12.05 14.62 -7.07
N PRO A 199 12.76 15.75 -7.25
CA PRO A 199 14.11 15.78 -7.85
C PRO A 199 15.14 14.89 -7.17
N ARG A 200 15.02 14.71 -5.86
CA ARG A 200 15.91 13.82 -5.09
C ARG A 200 15.92 12.39 -5.61
N TRP A 201 14.79 11.94 -6.14
CA TRP A 201 14.58 10.53 -6.50
C TRP A 201 14.60 10.31 -8.02
N THR A 202 14.12 11.28 -8.77
CA THR A 202 13.90 11.16 -10.22
C THR A 202 14.86 12.03 -11.04
N GLY A 203 15.51 13.00 -10.39
CA GLY A 203 16.36 13.98 -11.07
C GLY A 203 15.58 15.13 -11.74
N THR A 204 14.26 15.13 -11.64
CA THR A 204 13.38 16.16 -12.21
C THR A 204 12.32 16.57 -11.21
N SER A 205 11.83 17.80 -11.31
CA SER A 205 10.70 18.30 -10.53
C SER A 205 9.34 18.02 -11.16
N ASP A 206 9.33 17.62 -12.41
CA ASP A 206 8.16 17.25 -13.20
C ASP A 206 8.45 15.87 -13.81
N PHE A 207 7.99 14.82 -13.15
CA PHE A 207 8.36 13.45 -13.53
C PHE A 207 7.50 12.92 -14.67
N ASP A 208 6.25 13.30 -14.76
CA ASP A 208 5.34 12.87 -15.81
C ASP A 208 5.22 13.85 -16.98
N GLU A 209 5.95 15.00 -16.90
CA GLU A 209 6.06 16.00 -17.96
C GLU A 209 4.70 16.62 -18.33
N ASP A 210 3.85 16.83 -17.33
CA ASP A 210 2.55 17.49 -17.51
C ASP A 210 2.64 19.02 -17.37
N GLY A 211 3.77 19.54 -16.93
CA GLY A 211 4.05 20.96 -16.73
C GLY A 211 3.80 21.45 -15.31
N PHE A 212 3.33 20.59 -14.42
CA PHE A 212 3.15 20.89 -13.00
C PHE A 212 4.31 20.32 -12.17
N THR A 213 4.61 20.97 -11.07
CA THR A 213 5.66 20.57 -10.15
C THR A 213 5.16 20.63 -8.72
N ALA A 214 5.67 19.77 -7.86
CA ALA A 214 5.28 19.72 -6.45
C ALA A 214 3.77 19.56 -6.23
N GLU A 215 3.12 18.73 -7.04
CA GLU A 215 1.67 18.51 -7.05
C GLU A 215 1.11 18.11 -5.69
N MET A 216 1.87 17.33 -4.92
CA MET A 216 1.57 16.99 -3.53
C MET A 216 2.83 17.15 -2.68
N SER A 217 2.82 18.11 -1.79
CA SER A 217 3.88 18.32 -0.81
C SER A 217 3.94 17.22 0.24
N GLN A 218 5.08 17.09 0.89
CA GLN A 218 5.25 16.17 2.02
C GLN A 218 4.28 16.49 3.18
N GLY A 219 3.94 17.77 3.38
CA GLY A 219 2.98 18.22 4.38
C GLY A 219 1.56 17.73 4.09
N GLU A 220 1.12 17.83 2.85
CA GLU A 220 -0.21 17.38 2.41
C GLU A 220 -0.35 15.87 2.52
N ILE A 221 0.65 15.11 2.10
CA ILE A 221 0.67 13.65 2.33
C ILE A 221 0.62 13.33 3.82
N SER A 222 1.34 14.07 4.67
CA SER A 222 1.31 13.85 6.12
C SER A 222 -0.07 14.16 6.71
N ALA A 223 -0.75 15.20 6.24
CA ALA A 223 -2.09 15.54 6.66
C ALA A 223 -3.12 14.49 6.26
N LEU A 224 -3.04 13.98 5.03
CA LEU A 224 -3.89 12.87 4.56
C LEU A 224 -3.69 11.61 5.40
N VAL A 225 -2.45 11.22 5.64
CA VAL A 225 -2.10 10.04 6.44
C VAL A 225 -2.58 10.17 7.88
N ALA A 226 -2.37 11.34 8.50
CA ALA A 226 -2.80 11.60 9.87
C ALA A 226 -4.32 11.48 10.00
N TRP A 227 -5.07 12.06 9.08
CA TRP A 227 -6.52 11.97 9.08
C TRP A 227 -7.01 10.53 8.90
N GLN A 228 -6.50 9.79 7.92
CA GLN A 228 -6.83 8.38 7.71
C GLN A 228 -6.51 7.52 8.94
N ALA A 229 -5.39 7.78 9.60
CA ALA A 229 -4.97 7.05 10.80
C ALA A 229 -5.87 7.31 12.01
N THR A 230 -6.58 8.44 12.04
CA THR A 230 -7.50 8.80 13.14
C THR A 230 -8.94 8.33 12.91
N LEU A 231 -9.25 7.78 11.76
CA LEU A 231 -10.58 7.23 11.51
C LEU A 231 -10.85 6.09 12.49
N PRO A 232 -11.95 6.19 13.29
CA PRO A 232 -12.24 5.18 14.29
C PRO A 232 -12.56 3.81 13.63
N PRO A 233 -12.33 2.70 14.35
CA PRO A 233 -12.79 1.41 13.87
C PRO A 233 -14.32 1.40 13.77
N PRO A 234 -14.90 0.57 12.89
CA PRO A 234 -16.33 0.39 12.83
C PRO A 234 -16.88 -0.03 14.18
N GLY A 235 -18.02 0.55 14.58
CA GLY A 235 -18.74 0.13 15.77
C GLY A 235 -19.19 -1.34 15.64
N ARG A 236 -19.12 -2.08 16.74
CA ARG A 236 -19.69 -3.42 16.78
C ARG A 236 -21.21 -3.31 16.71
N ARG A 237 -21.82 -4.10 15.87
CA ARG A 237 -23.28 -4.21 15.81
C ARG A 237 -23.76 -5.11 16.94
N ASP A 238 -24.45 -4.54 17.92
CA ASP A 238 -25.03 -5.30 19.05
C ASP A 238 -26.39 -5.95 18.71
N ASP A 239 -26.95 -5.56 17.56
CA ASP A 239 -28.25 -6.03 17.03
C ASP A 239 -28.14 -7.30 16.16
N LEU A 240 -26.94 -7.86 16.01
CA LEU A 240 -26.75 -9.09 15.25
C LEU A 240 -27.34 -10.31 15.98
N ASN A 241 -27.86 -11.25 15.18
CA ASN A 241 -28.33 -12.53 15.69
C ASN A 241 -27.25 -13.18 16.59
N PRO A 242 -27.61 -13.58 17.83
CA PRO A 242 -26.66 -14.17 18.79
C PRO A 242 -25.85 -15.35 18.23
N ALA A 243 -26.45 -16.14 17.30
CA ALA A 243 -25.73 -17.21 16.62
C ALA A 243 -24.58 -16.73 15.76
N TRP A 244 -24.67 -15.55 15.17
CA TRP A 244 -23.59 -14.95 14.36
C TRP A 244 -22.49 -14.36 15.24
N THR A 245 -22.86 -13.77 16.38
CA THR A 245 -21.89 -13.25 17.35
C THR A 245 -21.10 -14.39 18.01
N ALA A 246 -21.71 -15.52 18.27
CA ALA A 246 -21.05 -16.70 18.81
C ALA A 246 -20.09 -17.37 17.80
N ALA A 247 -20.39 -17.28 16.50
CA ALA A 247 -19.53 -17.82 15.45
C ALA A 247 -18.30 -16.89 15.15
N ALA A 248 -18.32 -15.65 15.62
CA ALA A 248 -17.26 -14.66 15.42
C ALA A 248 -16.35 -14.47 16.65
N ALA A 249 -16.61 -15.18 17.74
CA ALA A 249 -15.82 -15.17 18.98
C ALA A 249 -14.84 -16.34 19.02
#